data_bda977f51ac99db3e1ef3e0825a46a99
#
_entry.id   bda977f51ac99db3e1ef3e0825a46a99
#
_cell.length_a   1.000
_cell.length_b   1.000
_cell.length_c   1.000
_cell.angle_alpha   90.00
_cell.angle_beta   90.00
_cell.angle_gamma   90.00
#
_symmetry.space_group_name_H-M   'P 1'
#
loop_
_entity.id
_entity.type
_entity.pdbx_description
1 polymer ?
#
loop_
_entity_poly.entity_id
_entity_poly.type
_entity_poly.pdbx_seq_one_letter_code
_entity_poly.pdbx_strand_id
1 'polypeptide(L)'
;MKKNTKIFMLKFISMLLIVSIIYSPTFGQKTSEYHPNPILGFVDGKEVKFEDVRNKKINDISLQLYQQLSVRLMEYSIKKLSSRFSEINLTPEKKVTSKDIVAFFEQNNLQERGTLEQLRPQIKQFLQQQIRTQHLLNQYSLALEKGWVISNLKPPSEFLMIGNIKTGYLRGNKNASVILLEFSDYQCPFCGRVQNTISRLLNDYKEMVAFGYRHLPLSFHKQADEAAIATECAREQGKFLEFHLLLYTRQKAQTPRDLKKYAREIKLRSPEKFDKCLDSEKFRGLVEQDIKDGSKLGINGTPGFLIGVFKPKTGEIKGEVLSGAQPYNVFKKTLNKYLARQKNL
;
A
#
# COMPACT_ATOMS: atom_id res chain seq x y z
N MET A 1 -12.56 42.77 14.25
CA MET A 1 -11.73 41.95 13.33
C MET A 1 -11.94 40.50 13.68
N LYS A 2 -12.79 39.78 12.91
CA LYS A 2 -13.11 38.35 13.14
C LYS A 2 -12.06 37.53 12.42
N LYS A 3 -11.21 36.81 13.15
CA LYS A 3 -10.32 35.79 12.57
C LYS A 3 -11.13 34.53 12.29
N ASN A 4 -11.36 34.27 11.03
CA ASN A 4 -11.86 32.98 10.53
C ASN A 4 -10.83 31.89 10.79
N THR A 5 -11.06 31.12 11.81
CA THR A 5 -10.34 29.85 12.04
C THR A 5 -10.95 28.83 11.09
N LYS A 6 -10.39 28.70 9.89
CA LYS A 6 -10.67 27.55 9.02
C LYS A 6 -10.16 26.30 9.74
N ILE A 7 -11.10 25.54 10.28
CA ILE A 7 -10.88 24.17 10.73
C ILE A 7 -10.57 23.38 9.47
N PHE A 8 -9.28 23.22 9.16
CA PHE A 8 -8.81 22.28 8.18
C PHE A 8 -8.96 20.88 8.80
N MET A 9 -10.11 20.28 8.50
CA MET A 9 -10.42 18.91 8.84
C MET A 9 -9.33 18.03 8.23
N LEU A 10 -8.48 17.46 9.10
CA LEU A 10 -7.55 16.40 8.74
C LEU A 10 -8.38 15.21 8.19
N LYS A 11 -8.67 15.23 6.89
CA LYS A 11 -9.10 14.03 6.18
C LYS A 11 -7.88 13.12 6.05
N PHE A 12 -7.52 12.50 7.15
CA PHE A 12 -6.58 11.41 7.11
C PHE A 12 -7.23 10.22 6.42
N ILE A 13 -6.62 9.84 5.35
CA ILE A 13 -6.79 8.62 4.55
C ILE A 13 -6.47 7.40 5.46
N SER A 14 -7.28 7.14 6.49
CA SER A 14 -7.14 5.93 7.30
C SER A 14 -8.14 4.84 6.90
N MET A 15 -8.87 5.04 5.81
CA MET A 15 -9.99 4.16 5.44
C MET A 15 -9.63 3.06 4.43
N LEU A 16 -8.38 3.04 3.94
CA LEU A 16 -7.96 2.13 2.86
C LEU A 16 -7.51 0.74 3.31
N LEU A 17 -7.41 0.48 4.62
CA LEU A 17 -6.84 -0.77 5.16
C LEU A 17 -7.83 -1.93 5.36
N ILE A 18 -9.13 -1.73 5.11
CA ILE A 18 -10.16 -2.64 5.61
C ILE A 18 -10.58 -3.72 4.61
N VAL A 19 -10.31 -3.55 3.33
CA VAL A 19 -11.03 -4.32 2.29
C VAL A 19 -10.40 -5.64 1.87
N SER A 20 -9.14 -5.91 2.20
CA SER A 20 -8.45 -7.09 1.68
C SER A 20 -8.59 -8.38 2.50
N ILE A 21 -9.30 -8.37 3.61
CA ILE A 21 -9.37 -9.55 4.52
C ILE A 21 -10.56 -10.49 4.22
N ILE A 22 -11.52 -10.11 3.36
CA ILE A 22 -12.82 -10.78 3.29
C ILE A 22 -12.97 -11.62 2.03
N TYR A 23 -12.18 -12.66 1.81
CA TYR A 23 -12.54 -13.65 0.81
C TYR A 23 -11.95 -15.04 1.12
N SER A 24 -12.77 -15.93 1.67
CA SER A 24 -12.61 -17.38 1.56
C SER A 24 -13.89 -17.95 0.99
N PRO A 25 -13.87 -18.54 -0.20
CA PRO A 25 -15.02 -19.25 -0.72
C PRO A 25 -14.91 -20.71 -0.28
N THR A 26 -15.73 -21.13 0.68
CA THR A 26 -16.07 -22.52 0.84
C THR A 26 -17.54 -22.63 1.25
N PHE A 27 -18.22 -23.35 0.47
CA PHE A 27 -19.51 -24.05 0.55
C PHE A 27 -20.56 -23.57 -0.45
N GLY A 28 -20.98 -24.56 -1.25
CA GLY A 28 -21.91 -24.39 -2.36
C GLY A 28 -23.29 -23.89 -1.92
N GLN A 29 -23.62 -22.70 -2.34
CA GLN A 29 -24.97 -22.24 -2.49
C GLN A 29 -25.14 -21.67 -3.89
N LYS A 30 -26.27 -22.05 -4.55
CA LYS A 30 -26.70 -21.44 -5.81
C LYS A 30 -26.78 -19.94 -5.62
N THR A 31 -25.75 -19.24 -6.10
CA THR A 31 -25.74 -17.78 -6.12
C THR A 31 -26.64 -17.33 -7.26
N SER A 32 -27.60 -16.44 -6.98
CA SER A 32 -28.23 -15.65 -8.03
C SER A 32 -27.11 -15.05 -8.87
N GLU A 33 -27.19 -15.24 -10.18
CA GLU A 33 -26.17 -14.74 -11.11
C GLU A 33 -26.09 -13.23 -11.03
N TYR A 34 -25.13 -12.73 -10.27
CA TYR A 34 -24.70 -11.35 -10.39
C TYR A 34 -23.85 -11.27 -11.66
N HIS A 35 -24.42 -10.68 -12.71
CA HIS A 35 -23.63 -10.37 -13.90
C HIS A 35 -22.60 -9.31 -13.56
N PRO A 36 -21.31 -9.65 -13.57
CA PRO A 36 -20.24 -8.69 -13.22
C PRO A 36 -20.12 -7.56 -14.26
N ASN A 37 -20.82 -7.67 -15.38
CA ASN A 37 -20.79 -6.74 -16.49
C ASN A 37 -22.22 -6.53 -17.06
N PRO A 38 -23.10 -5.78 -16.34
CA PRO A 38 -24.48 -5.58 -16.75
C PRO A 38 -24.56 -4.81 -18.07
N ILE A 39 -25.55 -5.16 -18.90
CA ILE A 39 -25.90 -4.38 -20.08
C ILE A 39 -26.53 -3.07 -19.61
N LEU A 40 -25.93 -1.96 -20.03
CA LEU A 40 -26.36 -0.60 -19.68
C LEU A 40 -27.33 -0.01 -20.73
N GLY A 41 -27.29 -0.53 -21.96
CA GLY A 41 -28.11 -0.05 -23.06
C GLY A 41 -27.67 -0.62 -24.39
N PHE A 42 -28.18 0.00 -25.45
CA PHE A 42 -27.85 -0.36 -26.83
C PHE A 42 -27.48 0.89 -27.62
N VAL A 43 -26.46 0.78 -28.43
CA VAL A 43 -26.05 1.81 -29.37
C VAL A 43 -25.93 1.17 -30.74
N ASP A 44 -26.70 1.67 -31.68
CA ASP A 44 -26.80 1.12 -33.04
C ASP A 44 -27.08 -0.42 -33.04
N GLY A 45 -28.02 -0.83 -32.18
CA GLY A 45 -28.44 -2.24 -32.02
C GLY A 45 -27.41 -3.14 -31.29
N LYS A 46 -26.26 -2.62 -30.90
CA LYS A 46 -25.21 -3.37 -30.17
C LYS A 46 -25.31 -3.11 -28.68
N GLU A 47 -25.17 -4.17 -27.89
CA GLU A 47 -25.09 -4.07 -26.42
C GLU A 47 -23.94 -3.19 -25.97
N VAL A 48 -24.23 -2.25 -25.07
CA VAL A 48 -23.24 -1.50 -24.32
C VAL A 48 -23.21 -2.03 -22.88
N LYS A 49 -22.13 -2.63 -22.49
CA LYS A 49 -21.92 -3.21 -21.17
C LYS A 49 -21.20 -2.22 -20.25
N PHE A 50 -21.27 -2.47 -18.95
CA PHE A 50 -20.60 -1.65 -17.95
C PHE A 50 -19.08 -1.50 -18.22
N GLU A 51 -18.42 -2.58 -18.65
CA GLU A 51 -16.97 -2.55 -18.99
C GLU A 51 -16.66 -1.63 -20.18
N ASP A 52 -17.58 -1.44 -21.12
CA ASP A 52 -17.38 -0.60 -22.31
C ASP A 52 -17.33 0.89 -21.95
N VAL A 53 -18.03 1.29 -20.88
CA VAL A 53 -18.11 2.68 -20.41
C VAL A 53 -17.28 2.91 -19.12
N ARG A 54 -16.73 1.86 -18.57
CA ARG A 54 -15.97 1.89 -17.34
C ARG A 54 -14.69 2.72 -17.53
N ASN A 55 -14.52 3.70 -16.67
CA ASN A 55 -13.31 4.50 -16.61
C ASN A 55 -12.78 4.57 -15.18
N LYS A 56 -11.60 5.21 -14.99
CA LYS A 56 -11.00 5.33 -13.67
C LYS A 56 -11.95 5.94 -12.64
N LYS A 57 -12.69 7.01 -12.99
CA LYS A 57 -13.62 7.69 -12.06
C LYS A 57 -14.76 6.78 -11.62
N ILE A 58 -15.38 6.07 -12.56
CA ILE A 58 -16.47 5.11 -12.27
C ILE A 58 -15.95 3.98 -11.40
N ASN A 59 -14.74 3.47 -11.69
CA ASN A 59 -14.10 2.46 -10.89
C ASN A 59 -13.81 2.92 -9.46
N ASP A 60 -13.26 4.12 -9.30
CA ASP A 60 -12.96 4.69 -7.99
C ASP A 60 -14.25 4.85 -7.14
N ILE A 61 -15.35 5.32 -7.77
CA ILE A 61 -16.67 5.42 -7.12
C ILE A 61 -17.19 4.04 -6.71
N SER A 62 -17.11 3.06 -7.61
CA SER A 62 -17.57 1.69 -7.34
C SER A 62 -16.77 1.05 -6.21
N LEU A 63 -15.45 1.28 -6.17
CA LEU A 63 -14.59 0.82 -5.10
C LEU A 63 -14.90 1.50 -3.77
N GLN A 64 -15.12 2.83 -3.78
CA GLN A 64 -15.53 3.57 -2.60
C GLN A 64 -16.86 3.06 -2.04
N LEU A 65 -17.85 2.83 -2.91
CA LEU A 65 -19.15 2.27 -2.50
C LEU A 65 -18.98 0.89 -1.87
N TYR A 66 -18.22 0.01 -2.52
CA TYR A 66 -17.91 -1.32 -1.98
C TYR A 66 -17.24 -1.24 -0.60
N GLN A 67 -16.27 -0.34 -0.43
CA GLN A 67 -15.59 -0.12 0.85
C GLN A 67 -16.55 0.34 1.93
N GLN A 68 -17.40 1.32 1.62
CA GLN A 68 -18.41 1.82 2.56
C GLN A 68 -19.40 0.71 2.97
N LEU A 69 -19.90 -0.06 2.00
CA LEU A 69 -20.80 -1.18 2.28
C LEU A 69 -20.12 -2.26 3.12
N SER A 70 -18.84 -2.56 2.85
CA SER A 70 -18.07 -3.54 3.63
C SER A 70 -17.93 -3.13 5.09
N VAL A 71 -17.61 -1.86 5.35
CA VAL A 71 -17.51 -1.31 6.71
C VAL A 71 -18.87 -1.36 7.41
N ARG A 72 -19.94 -0.94 6.73
CA ARG A 72 -21.30 -0.96 7.30
C ARG A 72 -21.79 -2.37 7.59
N LEU A 73 -21.52 -3.32 6.69
CA LEU A 73 -21.84 -4.73 6.92
C LEU A 73 -21.10 -5.29 8.14
N MET A 74 -19.81 -4.97 8.27
CA MET A 74 -19.02 -5.36 9.43
C MET A 74 -19.61 -4.79 10.73
N GLU A 75 -19.81 -3.46 10.79
CA GLU A 75 -20.35 -2.79 11.98
C GLU A 75 -21.73 -3.36 12.39
N TYR A 76 -22.62 -3.53 11.41
CA TYR A 76 -23.95 -4.10 11.62
C TYR A 76 -23.87 -5.54 12.15
N SER A 77 -23.04 -6.37 11.49
CA SER A 77 -22.89 -7.78 11.87
C SER A 77 -22.37 -7.92 13.29
N ILE A 78 -21.29 -7.22 13.64
CA ILE A 78 -20.69 -7.30 14.97
C ILE A 78 -21.64 -6.79 16.03
N LYS A 79 -22.37 -5.69 15.77
CA LYS A 79 -23.39 -5.19 16.68
C LYS A 79 -24.52 -6.22 16.94
N LYS A 80 -24.96 -6.92 15.89
CA LYS A 80 -25.99 -7.98 16.01
C LYS A 80 -25.47 -9.21 16.74
N LEU A 81 -24.25 -9.62 16.44
CA LEU A 81 -23.65 -10.83 17.01
C LEU A 81 -23.23 -10.66 18.46
N SER A 82 -22.83 -9.47 18.88
CA SER A 82 -22.43 -9.19 20.27
C SER A 82 -23.55 -9.39 21.31
N SER A 83 -24.81 -9.33 20.88
CA SER A 83 -25.96 -9.66 21.73
C SER A 83 -26.28 -11.16 21.80
N ARG A 84 -25.65 -11.98 20.94
CA ARG A 84 -25.93 -13.42 20.81
C ARG A 84 -24.75 -14.31 21.21
N PHE A 85 -23.54 -13.83 21.03
CA PHE A 85 -22.31 -14.57 21.24
C PHE A 85 -21.37 -13.79 22.15
N SER A 86 -21.05 -14.34 23.31
CA SER A 86 -20.13 -13.72 24.28
C SER A 86 -18.71 -13.55 23.78
N GLU A 87 -18.32 -14.32 22.77
CA GLU A 87 -17.02 -14.23 22.10
C GLU A 87 -16.87 -12.95 21.26
N ILE A 88 -18.00 -12.29 20.91
CA ILE A 88 -18.00 -11.04 20.15
C ILE A 88 -18.09 -9.84 21.07
N ASN A 89 -17.02 -9.06 21.11
CA ASN A 89 -16.90 -7.88 21.95
C ASN A 89 -16.81 -6.60 21.11
N LEU A 90 -17.59 -5.58 21.47
CA LEU A 90 -17.60 -4.27 20.78
C LEU A 90 -16.49 -3.34 21.25
N THR A 91 -15.93 -3.59 22.42
CA THR A 91 -15.00 -2.69 23.08
C THR A 91 -13.59 -3.30 23.07
N PRO A 92 -12.60 -2.63 22.50
CA PRO A 92 -11.23 -3.12 22.57
C PRO A 92 -10.70 -3.04 24.01
N GLU A 93 -9.99 -4.07 24.44
CA GLU A 93 -9.30 -4.09 25.75
C GLU A 93 -8.15 -3.09 25.78
N LYS A 94 -7.43 -2.96 24.68
CA LYS A 94 -6.28 -2.06 24.55
C LYS A 94 -6.74 -0.60 24.59
N LYS A 95 -6.18 0.18 25.50
CA LYS A 95 -6.39 1.63 25.62
C LYS A 95 -5.16 2.39 25.12
N VAL A 96 -5.39 3.58 24.58
CA VAL A 96 -4.29 4.49 24.18
C VAL A 96 -3.65 5.07 25.44
N THR A 97 -2.35 4.85 25.60
CA THR A 97 -1.54 5.40 26.70
C THR A 97 -0.86 6.72 26.28
N SER A 98 -0.38 7.47 27.28
CA SER A 98 0.45 8.65 27.01
C SER A 98 1.73 8.29 26.25
N LYS A 99 2.29 7.11 26.49
CA LYS A 99 3.46 6.60 25.78
C LYS A 99 3.19 6.37 24.29
N ASP A 100 2.02 5.83 23.94
CA ASP A 100 1.60 5.64 22.55
C ASP A 100 1.49 6.98 21.81
N ILE A 101 0.95 8.00 22.50
CA ILE A 101 0.77 9.35 21.93
C ILE A 101 2.13 10.00 21.66
N VAL A 102 3.06 9.94 22.61
CA VAL A 102 4.42 10.47 22.45
C VAL A 102 5.13 9.74 21.32
N ALA A 103 5.11 8.42 21.33
CA ALA A 103 5.74 7.61 20.30
C ALA A 103 5.19 7.93 18.90
N PHE A 104 3.85 8.09 18.78
CA PHE A 104 3.22 8.47 17.51
C PHE A 104 3.66 9.87 17.05
N PHE A 105 3.70 10.84 17.97
CA PHE A 105 4.12 12.20 17.68
C PHE A 105 5.55 12.27 17.15
N GLU A 106 6.47 11.56 17.81
CA GLU A 106 7.88 11.50 17.43
C GLU A 106 8.09 10.75 16.12
N GLN A 107 7.50 9.55 15.97
CA GLN A 107 7.65 8.70 14.79
C GLN A 107 7.13 9.35 13.50
N ASN A 108 6.14 10.23 13.61
CA ASN A 108 5.54 10.91 12.46
C ASN A 108 6.05 12.35 12.28
N ASN A 109 7.10 12.77 13.01
CA ASN A 109 7.71 14.09 12.92
C ASN A 109 6.69 15.24 13.03
N LEU A 110 5.73 15.11 13.96
CA LEU A 110 4.63 16.07 14.08
C LEU A 110 5.04 17.40 14.73
N GLN A 111 6.28 17.55 15.17
CA GLN A 111 6.83 18.78 15.75
C GLN A 111 6.69 19.99 14.80
N GLU A 112 6.69 19.73 13.49
CA GLU A 112 6.51 20.79 12.47
C GLU A 112 5.06 21.28 12.37
N ARG A 113 4.10 20.53 12.91
CA ARG A 113 2.66 20.84 12.86
C ARG A 113 2.13 21.49 14.14
N GLY A 114 2.90 21.43 15.22
CA GLY A 114 2.56 21.98 16.52
C GLY A 114 3.23 21.25 17.66
N THR A 115 3.00 21.72 18.88
CA THR A 115 3.52 21.08 20.09
C THR A 115 2.76 19.77 20.38
N LEU A 116 3.40 18.86 21.12
CA LEU A 116 2.75 17.64 21.56
C LEU A 116 1.44 17.92 22.32
N GLU A 117 1.39 18.96 23.13
CA GLU A 117 0.20 19.33 23.91
C GLU A 117 -0.96 19.74 23.01
N GLN A 118 -0.68 20.55 21.99
CA GLN A 118 -1.69 21.00 21.01
C GLN A 118 -2.26 19.84 20.20
N LEU A 119 -1.43 18.86 19.85
CA LEU A 119 -1.80 17.73 18.99
C LEU A 119 -2.27 16.49 19.79
N ARG A 120 -2.01 16.44 21.10
CA ARG A 120 -2.35 15.31 21.96
C ARG A 120 -3.80 14.82 21.84
N PRO A 121 -4.84 15.68 21.87
CA PRO A 121 -6.22 15.22 21.74
C PRO A 121 -6.49 14.55 20.39
N GLN A 122 -5.96 15.12 19.31
CA GLN A 122 -6.15 14.64 17.96
C GLN A 122 -5.41 13.29 17.74
N ILE A 123 -4.17 13.20 18.23
CA ILE A 123 -3.39 11.94 18.19
C ILE A 123 -4.10 10.85 19.00
N LYS A 124 -4.58 11.18 20.20
CA LYS A 124 -5.34 10.25 21.05
C LYS A 124 -6.57 9.74 20.32
N GLN A 125 -7.38 10.62 19.76
CA GLN A 125 -8.59 10.26 19.01
C GLN A 125 -8.25 9.38 17.79
N PHE A 126 -7.21 9.71 17.06
CA PHE A 126 -6.74 8.93 15.93
C PHE A 126 -6.32 7.52 16.33
N LEU A 127 -5.49 7.39 17.36
CA LEU A 127 -5.03 6.09 17.87
C LEU A 127 -6.19 5.25 18.45
N GLN A 128 -7.13 5.89 19.14
CA GLN A 128 -8.35 5.22 19.63
C GLN A 128 -9.17 4.66 18.48
N GLN A 129 -9.34 5.47 17.42
CA GLN A 129 -10.06 5.02 16.22
C GLN A 129 -9.34 3.87 15.52
N GLN A 130 -8.01 3.89 15.42
CA GLN A 130 -7.24 2.78 14.87
C GLN A 130 -7.42 1.49 15.68
N ILE A 131 -7.29 1.58 17.00
CA ILE A 131 -7.48 0.42 17.90
C ILE A 131 -8.88 -0.15 17.74
N ARG A 132 -9.90 0.72 17.74
CA ARG A 132 -11.29 0.32 17.57
C ARG A 132 -11.53 -0.36 16.23
N THR A 133 -11.02 0.23 15.15
CA THR A 133 -11.16 -0.34 13.81
C THR A 133 -10.50 -1.71 13.70
N GLN A 134 -9.27 -1.84 14.22
CA GLN A 134 -8.57 -3.12 14.20
C GLN A 134 -9.29 -4.18 15.04
N HIS A 135 -9.82 -3.78 16.19
CA HIS A 135 -10.60 -4.67 17.04
C HIS A 135 -11.86 -5.19 16.32
N LEU A 136 -12.66 -4.30 15.72
CA LEU A 136 -13.85 -4.70 14.96
C LEU A 136 -13.52 -5.60 13.79
N LEU A 137 -12.40 -5.35 13.09
CA LEU A 137 -11.92 -6.23 12.04
C LEU A 137 -11.61 -7.64 12.54
N ASN A 138 -10.92 -7.75 13.68
CA ASN A 138 -10.61 -9.04 14.28
C ASN A 138 -11.88 -9.79 14.69
N GLN A 139 -12.86 -9.09 15.28
CA GLN A 139 -14.16 -9.65 15.64
C GLN A 139 -14.95 -10.11 14.40
N TYR A 140 -14.90 -9.33 13.31
CA TYR A 140 -15.56 -9.69 12.08
C TYR A 140 -14.90 -10.89 11.39
N SER A 141 -13.58 -10.97 11.41
CA SER A 141 -12.84 -12.14 10.91
C SER A 141 -13.22 -13.40 11.67
N LEU A 142 -13.31 -13.33 13.00
CA LEU A 142 -13.78 -14.44 13.83
C LEU A 142 -15.21 -14.87 13.45
N ALA A 143 -16.12 -13.90 13.26
CA ALA A 143 -17.50 -14.17 12.87
C ALA A 143 -17.62 -14.85 11.49
N LEU A 144 -16.76 -14.47 10.54
CA LEU A 144 -16.67 -15.12 9.24
C LEU A 144 -16.11 -16.54 9.34
N GLU A 145 -15.06 -16.76 10.14
CA GLU A 145 -14.44 -18.07 10.37
C GLU A 145 -15.42 -19.05 11.03
N LYS A 146 -16.24 -18.56 11.97
CA LYS A 146 -17.29 -19.34 12.64
C LYS A 146 -18.54 -19.56 11.77
N GLY A 147 -18.60 -18.94 10.58
CA GLY A 147 -19.78 -19.01 9.71
C GLY A 147 -21.01 -18.25 10.24
N TRP A 148 -20.86 -17.41 11.25
CA TRP A 148 -21.93 -16.56 11.78
C TRP A 148 -22.28 -15.39 10.87
N VAL A 149 -21.39 -15.05 9.98
CA VAL A 149 -21.59 -14.06 8.90
C VAL A 149 -21.25 -14.71 7.57
N ILE A 150 -22.17 -14.57 6.62
CA ILE A 150 -21.93 -14.89 5.22
C ILE A 150 -22.09 -13.61 4.44
N SER A 151 -21.02 -13.15 3.80
CA SER A 151 -21.05 -11.93 2.99
C SER A 151 -21.25 -12.27 1.51
N ASN A 152 -22.33 -11.77 0.93
CA ASN A 152 -22.57 -11.78 -0.52
C ASN A 152 -22.02 -10.52 -1.21
N LEU A 153 -21.41 -9.60 -0.44
CA LEU A 153 -20.83 -8.40 -0.98
C LEU A 153 -19.57 -8.75 -1.79
N LYS A 154 -19.64 -8.51 -3.09
CA LYS A 154 -18.52 -8.74 -4.00
C LYS A 154 -17.83 -7.42 -4.30
N PRO A 155 -16.48 -7.39 -4.36
CA PRO A 155 -15.79 -6.22 -4.89
C PRO A 155 -16.28 -5.96 -6.32
N PRO A 156 -16.24 -4.70 -6.79
CA PRO A 156 -16.45 -4.43 -8.20
C PRO A 156 -15.54 -5.33 -9.02
N SER A 157 -16.04 -5.75 -10.19
CA SER A 157 -15.27 -6.57 -11.12
C SER A 157 -13.86 -5.99 -11.25
N GLU A 158 -12.86 -6.85 -11.23
CA GLU A 158 -11.47 -6.43 -11.14
C GLU A 158 -11.12 -5.38 -12.19
N PHE A 159 -10.87 -4.18 -11.72
CA PHE A 159 -10.24 -3.16 -12.52
C PHE A 159 -8.73 -3.33 -12.39
N LEU A 160 -8.16 -4.07 -13.32
CA LEU A 160 -6.73 -4.29 -13.30
C LEU A 160 -6.03 -3.02 -13.81
N MET A 161 -5.18 -2.48 -12.97
CA MET A 161 -4.30 -1.39 -13.36
C MET A 161 -3.20 -1.90 -14.27
N ILE A 162 -2.83 -1.07 -15.25
CA ILE A 162 -1.69 -1.35 -16.11
C ILE A 162 -0.56 -0.42 -15.72
N GLY A 163 0.49 -1.00 -15.19
CA GLY A 163 1.73 -0.32 -14.84
C GLY A 163 2.91 -0.87 -15.62
N ASN A 164 4.09 -0.34 -15.36
CA ASN A 164 5.33 -0.79 -15.97
C ASN A 164 6.49 -0.64 -14.98
N ILE A 165 7.39 -1.63 -14.93
CA ILE A 165 8.60 -1.55 -14.13
C ILE A 165 9.59 -0.51 -14.70
N LYS A 166 9.64 -0.34 -16.04
CA LYS A 166 10.52 0.60 -16.75
C LYS A 166 11.94 0.64 -16.17
N THR A 167 12.25 1.79 -15.57
CA THR A 167 13.55 2.10 -14.95
C THR A 167 13.67 1.60 -13.51
N GLY A 168 12.61 1.03 -12.94
CA GLY A 168 12.61 0.52 -11.56
C GLY A 168 13.68 -0.56 -11.35
N TYR A 169 14.05 -0.74 -10.09
CA TYR A 169 14.96 -1.83 -9.71
C TYR A 169 14.22 -3.15 -9.73
N LEU A 170 14.80 -4.17 -10.34
CA LEU A 170 14.24 -5.53 -10.43
C LEU A 170 15.14 -6.52 -9.69
N ARG A 171 14.55 -7.30 -8.77
CA ARG A 171 15.19 -8.34 -7.99
C ARG A 171 14.46 -9.67 -8.14
N GLY A 172 15.19 -10.78 -7.99
CA GLY A 172 14.68 -12.13 -8.13
C GLY A 172 14.67 -12.59 -9.58
N ASN A 173 13.79 -13.54 -9.90
CA ASN A 173 13.68 -14.08 -11.25
C ASN A 173 13.12 -13.03 -12.22
N LYS A 174 13.97 -12.51 -13.10
CA LYS A 174 13.59 -11.52 -14.11
C LYS A 174 12.59 -12.05 -15.14
N ASN A 175 12.45 -13.36 -15.26
CA ASN A 175 11.52 -14.05 -16.15
C ASN A 175 10.25 -14.52 -15.44
N ALA A 176 10.06 -14.18 -14.16
CA ALA A 176 8.86 -14.52 -13.44
C ALA A 176 7.62 -13.93 -14.14
N SER A 177 6.52 -14.68 -14.13
CA SER A 177 5.26 -14.23 -14.73
C SER A 177 4.39 -13.36 -13.79
N VAL A 178 4.77 -13.26 -12.53
CA VAL A 178 4.11 -12.44 -11.51
C VAL A 178 5.14 -11.54 -10.85
N ILE A 179 4.74 -10.30 -10.57
CA ILE A 179 5.59 -9.32 -9.91
C ILE A 179 4.89 -8.68 -8.73
N LEU A 180 5.68 -8.37 -7.71
CA LEU A 180 5.36 -7.46 -6.62
C LEU A 180 6.15 -6.17 -6.86
N LEU A 181 5.53 -5.12 -7.41
CA LEU A 181 6.14 -3.81 -7.61
C LEU A 181 5.78 -2.90 -6.45
N GLU A 182 6.80 -2.45 -5.71
CA GLU A 182 6.68 -1.51 -4.60
C GLU A 182 6.96 -0.07 -5.07
N PHE A 183 6.11 0.86 -4.64
CA PHE A 183 6.36 2.31 -4.65
C PHE A 183 6.59 2.75 -3.21
N SER A 184 7.74 3.31 -2.92
CA SER A 184 8.20 3.43 -1.55
C SER A 184 9.05 4.68 -1.29
N ASP A 185 9.19 5.01 0.00
CA ASP A 185 9.88 6.19 0.51
C ASP A 185 10.81 5.78 1.64
N TYR A 186 12.07 6.17 1.57
CA TYR A 186 13.09 5.79 2.55
C TYR A 186 12.90 6.41 3.94
N GLN A 187 12.18 7.53 4.05
CA GLN A 187 11.86 8.12 5.34
C GLN A 187 10.51 7.64 5.92
N CYS A 188 9.73 6.88 5.15
CA CYS A 188 8.44 6.35 5.62
C CYS A 188 8.64 5.17 6.59
N PRO A 189 8.18 5.26 7.86
CA PRO A 189 8.33 4.17 8.83
C PRO A 189 7.60 2.88 8.42
N PHE A 190 6.49 3.01 7.71
CA PHE A 190 5.72 1.88 7.21
C PHE A 190 6.48 1.13 6.11
N CYS A 191 7.24 1.87 5.27
CA CYS A 191 8.09 1.29 4.24
C CYS A 191 9.24 0.47 4.83
N GLY A 192 9.87 0.97 5.89
CA GLY A 192 10.90 0.22 6.61
C GLY A 192 10.34 -1.08 7.23
N ARG A 193 9.16 -1.01 7.85
CA ARG A 193 8.54 -2.18 8.49
C ARG A 193 8.15 -3.29 7.51
N VAL A 194 7.71 -2.95 6.32
CA VAL A 194 7.26 -3.94 5.33
C VAL A 194 8.41 -4.72 4.72
N GLN A 195 9.66 -4.25 4.80
CA GLN A 195 10.83 -4.91 4.21
C GLN A 195 11.03 -6.34 4.72
N ASN A 196 10.76 -6.61 6.00
CA ASN A 196 10.79 -7.96 6.54
C ASN A 196 9.74 -8.87 5.89
N THR A 197 8.54 -8.35 5.66
CA THR A 197 7.47 -9.08 4.97
C THR A 197 7.87 -9.37 3.52
N ILE A 198 8.42 -8.38 2.81
CA ILE A 198 8.90 -8.54 1.42
C ILE A 198 10.01 -9.59 1.36
N SER A 199 10.99 -9.50 2.25
CA SER A 199 12.09 -10.48 2.31
C SER A 199 11.58 -11.90 2.52
N ARG A 200 10.61 -12.09 3.40
CA ARG A 200 9.97 -13.38 3.62
C ARG A 200 9.22 -13.86 2.37
N LEU A 201 8.44 -12.99 1.72
CA LEU A 201 7.75 -13.32 0.47
C LEU A 201 8.72 -13.78 -0.62
N LEU A 202 9.82 -13.04 -0.81
CA LEU A 202 10.83 -13.38 -1.81
C LEU A 202 11.50 -14.73 -1.52
N ASN A 203 11.69 -15.07 -0.25
CA ASN A 203 12.20 -16.38 0.13
C ASN A 203 11.19 -17.51 -0.13
N ASP A 204 9.90 -17.27 0.15
CA ASP A 204 8.86 -18.29 0.00
C ASP A 204 8.48 -18.52 -1.47
N TYR A 205 8.53 -17.48 -2.31
CA TYR A 205 8.13 -17.55 -3.72
C TYR A 205 9.29 -17.67 -4.70
N LYS A 206 10.53 -17.42 -4.27
CA LYS A 206 11.78 -17.58 -5.05
C LYS A 206 11.63 -17.23 -6.54
N GLU A 207 11.71 -18.25 -7.40
CA GLU A 207 11.67 -18.10 -8.85
C GLU A 207 10.29 -17.75 -9.42
N MET A 208 9.23 -17.86 -8.63
CA MET A 208 7.85 -17.65 -9.11
C MET A 208 7.46 -16.19 -9.18
N VAL A 209 8.07 -15.32 -8.38
CA VAL A 209 7.69 -13.92 -8.25
C VAL A 209 8.93 -13.03 -8.39
N ALA A 210 8.84 -12.03 -9.26
CA ALA A 210 9.79 -10.93 -9.31
C ALA A 210 9.43 -9.86 -8.27
N PHE A 211 10.43 -9.14 -7.80
CA PHE A 211 10.23 -7.93 -6.99
C PHE A 211 10.73 -6.72 -7.76
N GLY A 212 9.88 -5.71 -7.86
CA GLY A 212 10.21 -4.43 -8.44
C GLY A 212 10.17 -3.32 -7.38
N TYR A 213 11.00 -2.31 -7.55
CA TYR A 213 11.02 -1.14 -6.67
C TYR A 213 11.04 0.15 -7.50
N ARG A 214 10.20 1.10 -7.12
CA ARG A 214 10.15 2.46 -7.66
C ARG A 214 10.03 3.47 -6.54
N HIS A 215 10.56 4.66 -6.75
CA HIS A 215 10.60 5.72 -5.77
C HIS A 215 9.26 6.46 -5.70
N LEU A 216 8.79 6.74 -4.48
CA LEU A 216 7.66 7.62 -4.22
C LEU A 216 7.94 8.47 -2.95
N PRO A 217 8.94 9.36 -3.00
CA PRO A 217 9.20 10.26 -1.88
C PRO A 217 7.99 11.14 -1.63
N LEU A 218 7.56 11.21 -0.36
CA LEU A 218 6.42 12.03 0.04
C LEU A 218 6.88 13.45 0.37
N SER A 219 6.15 14.44 -0.08
CA SER A 219 6.54 15.86 0.01
C SER A 219 6.78 16.40 1.43
N PHE A 220 6.31 15.69 2.45
CA PHE A 220 6.54 16.02 3.86
C PHE A 220 7.76 15.31 4.47
N HIS A 221 8.45 14.46 3.73
CA HIS A 221 9.70 13.81 4.10
C HIS A 221 10.87 14.56 3.44
N LYS A 222 11.55 15.39 4.22
CA LYS A 222 12.51 16.39 3.71
C LYS A 222 13.70 15.84 2.92
N GLN A 223 14.13 14.62 3.20
CA GLN A 223 15.32 14.00 2.60
C GLN A 223 14.98 12.76 1.75
N ALA A 224 13.71 12.51 1.53
CA ALA A 224 13.29 11.32 0.79
C ALA A 224 13.65 11.39 -0.70
N ASP A 225 13.63 12.59 -1.29
CA ASP A 225 14.06 12.83 -2.67
C ASP A 225 15.54 12.54 -2.84
N GLU A 226 16.38 13.12 -1.96
CA GLU A 226 17.82 12.92 -1.99
C GLU A 226 18.19 11.45 -1.72
N ALA A 227 17.47 10.78 -0.81
CA ALA A 227 17.67 9.36 -0.53
C ALA A 227 17.32 8.48 -1.75
N ALA A 228 16.25 8.83 -2.48
CA ALA A 228 15.88 8.16 -3.72
C ALA A 228 16.97 8.35 -4.80
N ILE A 229 17.41 9.58 -5.04
CA ILE A 229 18.48 9.91 -6.00
C ILE A 229 19.77 9.19 -5.63
N ALA A 230 20.16 9.21 -4.33
CA ALA A 230 21.35 8.54 -3.84
C ALA A 230 21.33 7.02 -4.09
N THR A 231 20.16 6.40 -3.96
CA THR A 231 20.03 4.96 -4.21
C THR A 231 20.25 4.63 -5.68
N GLU A 232 19.80 5.47 -6.60
CA GLU A 232 20.07 5.31 -8.03
C GLU A 232 21.55 5.58 -8.37
N CYS A 233 22.18 6.53 -7.67
CA CYS A 233 23.64 6.74 -7.79
C CYS A 233 24.45 5.51 -7.32
N ALA A 234 23.98 4.83 -6.28
CA ALA A 234 24.57 3.56 -5.83
C ALA A 234 24.29 2.42 -6.82
N ARG A 235 23.11 2.43 -7.45
CA ARG A 235 22.72 1.47 -8.50
C ARG A 235 23.62 1.51 -9.72
N GLU A 236 24.08 2.69 -10.16
CA GLU A 236 25.06 2.82 -11.24
C GLU A 236 26.37 2.05 -10.99
N GLN A 237 26.68 1.82 -9.71
CA GLN A 237 27.84 1.05 -9.28
C GLN A 237 27.51 -0.37 -8.81
N GLY A 238 26.29 -0.85 -9.13
CA GLY A 238 25.84 -2.20 -8.81
C GLY A 238 25.48 -2.43 -7.32
N LYS A 239 25.28 -1.36 -6.54
CA LYS A 239 25.07 -1.41 -5.08
C LYS A 239 23.70 -0.91 -4.64
N PHE A 240 22.66 -1.08 -5.51
CA PHE A 240 21.30 -0.69 -5.17
C PHE A 240 20.83 -1.34 -3.87
N LEU A 241 20.91 -2.67 -3.78
CA LEU A 241 20.32 -3.41 -2.69
C LEU A 241 20.97 -3.11 -1.35
N GLU A 242 22.28 -3.04 -1.31
CA GLU A 242 23.02 -2.73 -0.10
C GLU A 242 22.69 -1.32 0.41
N PHE A 243 22.62 -0.35 -0.50
CA PHE A 243 22.28 1.02 -0.15
C PHE A 243 20.81 1.13 0.29
N HIS A 244 19.91 0.51 -0.44
CA HIS A 244 18.46 0.42 -0.15
C HIS A 244 18.20 -0.13 1.26
N LEU A 245 18.79 -1.26 1.59
CA LEU A 245 18.61 -1.88 2.91
C LEU A 245 19.20 -0.99 4.03
N LEU A 246 20.36 -0.39 3.79
CA LEU A 246 20.99 0.50 4.75
C LEU A 246 20.12 1.71 5.05
N LEU A 247 19.50 2.34 4.05
CA LEU A 247 18.63 3.49 4.24
C LEU A 247 17.41 3.15 5.11
N TYR A 248 16.80 1.97 4.95
CA TYR A 248 15.70 1.56 5.81
C TYR A 248 16.09 1.28 7.25
N THR A 249 17.36 0.96 7.51
CA THR A 249 17.86 0.86 8.90
C THR A 249 18.18 2.23 9.51
N ARG A 250 18.31 3.27 8.68
CA ARG A 250 18.77 4.62 9.08
C ARG A 250 17.82 5.73 8.62
N GLN A 251 16.53 5.50 8.73
CA GLN A 251 15.50 6.40 8.21
C GLN A 251 15.56 7.84 8.73
N LYS A 252 16.15 8.07 9.90
CA LYS A 252 16.26 9.40 10.53
C LYS A 252 17.54 10.18 10.16
N ALA A 253 18.47 9.58 9.44
CA ALA A 253 19.76 10.16 9.10
C ALA A 253 20.02 9.97 7.59
N GLN A 254 19.41 10.82 6.77
CA GLN A 254 19.46 10.73 5.32
C GLN A 254 19.80 12.09 4.67
N THR A 255 20.53 12.94 5.39
CA THR A 255 21.07 14.17 4.81
C THR A 255 22.09 13.84 3.71
N PRO A 256 22.37 14.74 2.75
CA PRO A 256 23.38 14.51 1.72
C PRO A 256 24.74 14.07 2.31
N ARG A 257 25.11 14.62 3.48
CA ARG A 257 26.33 14.22 4.20
C ARG A 257 26.26 12.76 4.67
N ASP A 258 25.11 12.34 5.22
CA ASP A 258 24.90 10.96 5.66
C ASP A 258 24.95 10.00 4.48
N LEU A 259 24.28 10.35 3.38
CA LEU A 259 24.22 9.55 2.16
C LEU A 259 25.62 9.32 1.57
N LYS A 260 26.47 10.37 1.52
CA LYS A 260 27.87 10.26 1.09
C LYS A 260 28.69 9.37 2.04
N LYS A 261 28.45 9.46 3.35
CA LYS A 261 29.06 8.56 4.33
C LYS A 261 28.66 7.10 4.10
N TYR A 262 27.39 6.84 3.85
CA TYR A 262 26.87 5.48 3.59
C TYR A 262 27.44 4.89 2.31
N ALA A 263 27.62 5.69 1.27
CA ALA A 263 28.27 5.26 0.04
C ALA A 263 29.68 4.70 0.28
N ARG A 264 30.44 5.32 1.17
CA ARG A 264 31.77 4.85 1.59
C ARG A 264 31.69 3.60 2.46
N GLU A 265 30.71 3.54 3.35
CA GLU A 265 30.48 2.40 4.25
C GLU A 265 30.17 1.11 3.50
N ILE A 266 29.32 1.17 2.46
CA ILE A 266 29.03 0.01 1.61
C ILE A 266 30.12 -0.29 0.58
N LYS A 267 31.25 0.44 0.64
CA LYS A 267 32.43 0.27 -0.23
C LYS A 267 32.08 0.37 -1.71
N LEU A 268 31.45 1.51 -2.09
CA LEU A 268 31.29 1.83 -3.52
C LEU A 268 32.65 1.91 -4.20
N ARG A 269 32.70 1.43 -5.44
CA ARG A 269 33.94 1.43 -6.23
C ARG A 269 34.53 2.83 -6.43
N SER A 270 33.65 3.83 -6.64
CA SER A 270 34.03 5.22 -6.85
C SER A 270 33.14 6.16 -6.04
N PRO A 271 33.46 6.42 -4.76
CA PRO A 271 32.70 7.35 -3.93
C PRO A 271 32.58 8.76 -4.53
N GLU A 272 33.61 9.24 -5.24
CA GLU A 272 33.62 10.56 -5.88
C GLU A 272 32.61 10.64 -7.03
N LYS A 273 32.42 9.56 -7.78
CA LYS A 273 31.35 9.49 -8.81
C LYS A 273 29.96 9.51 -8.17
N PHE A 274 29.81 8.85 -7.02
CA PHE A 274 28.56 8.90 -6.27
C PHE A 274 28.29 10.33 -5.78
N ASP A 275 29.29 10.99 -5.18
CA ASP A 275 29.15 12.36 -4.69
C ASP A 275 28.72 13.32 -5.82
N LYS A 276 29.39 13.27 -6.97
CA LYS A 276 29.02 14.06 -8.15
C LYS A 276 27.61 13.75 -8.66
N CYS A 277 27.22 12.48 -8.70
CA CYS A 277 25.90 12.03 -9.11
C CYS A 277 24.81 12.59 -8.18
N LEU A 278 25.03 12.53 -6.88
CA LEU A 278 24.12 13.06 -5.87
C LEU A 278 24.03 14.59 -5.97
N ASP A 279 25.17 15.28 -5.96
CA ASP A 279 25.24 16.75 -5.99
C ASP A 279 24.65 17.35 -7.26
N SER A 280 24.73 16.65 -8.38
CA SER A 280 24.10 17.05 -9.66
C SER A 280 22.63 16.61 -9.79
N GLU A 281 22.12 15.91 -8.77
CA GLU A 281 20.76 15.33 -8.79
C GLU A 281 20.46 14.51 -10.06
N LYS A 282 21.45 13.80 -10.58
CA LYS A 282 21.42 13.11 -11.87
C LYS A 282 20.13 12.32 -12.13
N PHE A 283 19.56 11.71 -11.11
CA PHE A 283 18.37 10.86 -11.22
C PHE A 283 17.07 11.53 -10.79
N ARG A 284 17.03 12.86 -10.59
CA ARG A 284 15.81 13.58 -10.23
C ARG A 284 14.67 13.30 -11.23
N GLY A 285 14.93 13.38 -12.51
CA GLY A 285 13.92 13.10 -13.54
C GLY A 285 13.37 11.67 -13.50
N LEU A 286 14.20 10.69 -13.09
CA LEU A 286 13.73 9.31 -12.86
C LEU A 286 12.78 9.24 -11.67
N VAL A 287 13.14 9.86 -10.55
CA VAL A 287 12.32 9.91 -9.33
C VAL A 287 10.97 10.60 -9.61
N GLU A 288 11.00 11.74 -10.32
CA GLU A 288 9.78 12.45 -10.72
C GLU A 288 8.89 11.59 -11.65
N GLN A 289 9.50 10.83 -12.55
CA GLN A 289 8.73 9.91 -13.39
C GLN A 289 8.11 8.78 -12.59
N ASP A 290 8.81 8.27 -11.58
CA ASP A 290 8.29 7.25 -10.65
C ASP A 290 7.08 7.78 -9.88
N ILE A 291 7.14 9.02 -9.37
CA ILE A 291 6.02 9.69 -8.69
C ILE A 291 4.82 9.82 -9.63
N LYS A 292 5.04 10.30 -10.87
CA LYS A 292 3.97 10.44 -11.87
C LYS A 292 3.29 9.11 -12.20
N ASP A 293 4.09 8.06 -12.35
CA ASP A 293 3.56 6.73 -12.68
C ASP A 293 2.82 6.11 -11.49
N GLY A 294 3.31 6.30 -10.25
CA GLY A 294 2.60 5.93 -9.03
C GLY A 294 1.24 6.61 -8.92
N SER A 295 1.19 7.91 -9.17
CA SER A 295 -0.05 8.69 -9.16
C SER A 295 -1.06 8.20 -10.21
N LYS A 296 -0.60 7.83 -11.43
CA LYS A 296 -1.47 7.25 -12.47
C LYS A 296 -2.09 5.92 -12.03
N LEU A 297 -1.38 5.15 -11.22
CA LEU A 297 -1.87 3.92 -10.61
C LEU A 297 -2.79 4.16 -9.41
N GLY A 298 -2.98 5.42 -9.00
CA GLY A 298 -3.73 5.78 -7.79
C GLY A 298 -2.97 5.50 -6.49
N ILE A 299 -1.65 5.29 -6.58
CA ILE A 299 -0.77 5.15 -5.42
C ILE A 299 -0.37 6.55 -4.96
N ASN A 300 -1.01 7.03 -3.89
CA ASN A 300 -0.83 8.38 -3.34
C ASN A 300 -0.20 8.37 -1.93
N GLY A 301 0.31 7.22 -1.50
CA GLY A 301 0.96 7.04 -0.20
C GLY A 301 1.84 5.80 -0.18
N THR A 302 2.75 5.72 0.78
CA THR A 302 3.77 4.67 0.85
C THR A 302 3.67 3.80 2.11
N PRO A 303 4.02 2.51 1.99
CA PRO A 303 4.29 1.82 0.75
C PRO A 303 3.00 1.59 -0.06
N GLY A 304 3.09 1.62 -1.39
CA GLY A 304 2.03 1.18 -2.28
C GLY A 304 2.55 0.11 -3.22
N PHE A 305 1.71 -0.82 -3.62
CA PHE A 305 2.14 -1.97 -4.43
C PHE A 305 1.24 -2.15 -5.65
N LEU A 306 1.83 -2.48 -6.78
CA LEU A 306 1.11 -3.07 -7.91
C LEU A 306 1.52 -4.54 -7.99
N ILE A 307 0.56 -5.44 -7.84
CA ILE A 307 0.78 -6.89 -7.86
C ILE A 307 -0.01 -7.48 -9.01
N GLY A 308 0.66 -8.23 -9.88
CA GLY A 308 -0.04 -8.76 -11.05
C GLY A 308 0.81 -9.59 -11.98
N VAL A 309 0.21 -9.91 -13.12
CA VAL A 309 0.87 -10.56 -14.24
C VAL A 309 1.93 -9.63 -14.80
N PHE A 310 3.12 -10.16 -14.98
CA PHE A 310 4.29 -9.46 -15.46
C PHE A 310 4.72 -9.98 -16.83
N LYS A 311 4.95 -9.08 -17.75
CA LYS A 311 5.54 -9.35 -19.06
C LYS A 311 7.00 -8.90 -19.07
N PRO A 312 7.98 -9.78 -18.83
CA PRO A 312 9.38 -9.38 -18.68
C PRO A 312 9.95 -8.63 -19.90
N LYS A 313 9.55 -9.00 -21.11
CA LYS A 313 10.04 -8.40 -22.36
C LYS A 313 9.65 -6.92 -22.49
N THR A 314 8.47 -6.53 -22.04
CA THR A 314 7.95 -5.15 -22.15
C THR A 314 8.00 -4.38 -20.84
N GLY A 315 8.21 -5.10 -19.73
CA GLY A 315 8.12 -4.54 -18.39
C GLY A 315 6.68 -4.24 -17.93
N GLU A 316 5.67 -4.57 -18.73
CA GLU A 316 4.26 -4.34 -18.42
C GLU A 316 3.79 -5.19 -17.27
N ILE A 317 2.99 -4.60 -16.40
CA ILE A 317 2.36 -5.25 -15.26
C ILE A 317 0.86 -4.98 -15.34
N LYS A 318 0.06 -6.05 -15.35
CA LYS A 318 -1.40 -5.96 -15.28
C LYS A 318 -1.87 -6.58 -13.97
N GLY A 319 -2.38 -5.75 -13.05
CA GLY A 319 -2.65 -6.22 -11.71
C GLY A 319 -3.52 -5.29 -10.87
N GLU A 320 -3.55 -5.56 -9.59
CA GLU A 320 -4.26 -4.76 -8.60
C GLU A 320 -3.31 -3.97 -7.71
N VAL A 321 -3.78 -2.81 -7.27
CA VAL A 321 -3.05 -1.95 -6.34
C VAL A 321 -3.39 -2.35 -4.91
N LEU A 322 -2.36 -2.58 -4.11
CA LEU A 322 -2.44 -2.84 -2.68
C LEU A 322 -1.78 -1.67 -1.94
N SER A 323 -2.50 -1.04 -1.02
CA SER A 323 -2.01 0.14 -0.28
C SER A 323 -1.55 -0.22 1.12
N GLY A 324 -0.43 0.38 1.53
CA GLY A 324 0.10 0.29 2.90
C GLY A 324 0.88 -0.98 3.21
N ALA A 325 1.53 -0.99 4.37
CA ALA A 325 2.29 -2.13 4.90
C ALA A 325 1.35 -3.24 5.38
N GLN A 326 0.82 -4.02 4.45
CA GLN A 326 -0.10 -5.11 4.72
C GLN A 326 0.59 -6.29 5.43
N PRO A 327 -0.15 -7.11 6.18
CA PRO A 327 0.35 -8.37 6.71
C PRO A 327 0.75 -9.37 5.61
N TYR A 328 1.68 -10.27 5.93
CA TYR A 328 2.19 -11.29 5.01
C TYR A 328 1.09 -12.09 4.29
N ASN A 329 0.04 -12.53 4.99
CA ASN A 329 -1.06 -13.32 4.43
C ASN A 329 -1.88 -12.58 3.36
N VAL A 330 -1.96 -11.26 3.43
CA VAL A 330 -2.61 -10.43 2.41
C VAL A 330 -1.82 -10.47 1.10
N PHE A 331 -0.51 -10.24 1.17
CA PHE A 331 0.38 -10.37 0.01
C PHE A 331 0.35 -11.78 -0.57
N LYS A 332 0.45 -12.80 0.30
CA LYS A 332 0.41 -14.22 -0.09
C LYS A 332 -0.86 -14.55 -0.88
N LYS A 333 -2.03 -14.09 -0.39
CA LYS A 333 -3.31 -14.29 -1.06
C LYS A 333 -3.33 -13.66 -2.45
N THR A 334 -2.86 -12.41 -2.56
CA THR A 334 -2.81 -11.69 -3.82
C THR A 334 -1.85 -12.34 -4.81
N LEU A 335 -0.65 -12.70 -4.37
CA LEU A 335 0.33 -13.38 -5.22
C LEU A 335 -0.19 -14.74 -5.72
N ASN A 336 -0.78 -15.56 -4.83
CA ASN A 336 -1.35 -16.86 -5.20
C ASN A 336 -2.47 -16.73 -6.24
N LYS A 337 -3.29 -15.70 -6.15
CA LYS A 337 -4.34 -15.39 -7.13
C LYS A 337 -3.76 -15.21 -8.54
N TYR A 338 -2.66 -14.46 -8.68
CA TYR A 338 -2.03 -14.23 -9.97
C TYR A 338 -1.22 -15.44 -10.47
N LEU A 339 -0.57 -16.17 -9.57
CA LEU A 339 0.12 -17.43 -9.91
C LEU A 339 -0.85 -18.50 -10.40
N ALA A 340 -2.04 -18.61 -9.80
CA ALA A 340 -3.07 -19.56 -10.26
C ALA A 340 -3.60 -19.20 -11.66
N ARG A 341 -3.70 -17.93 -12.01
CA ARG A 341 -4.12 -17.47 -13.34
C ARG A 341 -3.14 -17.85 -14.44
N GLN A 342 -1.84 -17.85 -14.12
CA GLN A 342 -0.80 -18.23 -15.09
C GLN A 342 -0.82 -19.70 -15.45
N LYS A 343 -1.32 -20.56 -14.57
CA LYS A 343 -1.46 -22.01 -14.86
C LYS A 343 -2.63 -22.33 -15.80
N ASN A 344 -3.52 -21.38 -16.02
CA ASN A 344 -4.72 -21.53 -16.84
C ASN A 344 -4.62 -20.80 -18.20
N LEU A 345 -3.46 -20.21 -18.50
CA LEU A 345 -3.09 -19.60 -19.79
C LEU A 345 -2.03 -20.45 -20.49
#